data_6134046b113fb6b17c0303bfc37d600e
#
_entry.id   6134046b113fb6b17c0303bfc37d600e
#
_cell.length_a   1.000
_cell.length_b   1.000
_cell.length_c   1.000
_cell.angle_alpha   90.00
_cell.angle_beta   90.00
_cell.angle_gamma   90.00
#
_symmetry.space_group_name_H-M   'P 1'
#
loop_
_entity.id
_entity.type
_entity.pdbx_description
1 polymer ?
#
loop_
_entity_poly.entity_id
_entity_poly.type
_entity_poly.pdbx_seq_one_letter_code
_entity_poly.pdbx_strand_id
1 'polypeptide(L)'
;GLGIPAEPLFRSCLVIKEMSLRPIHQELEEGEKIETVYLGGGTPSQLTGEQLIKLFDGINKYLGHFTRDMEITMECNPDDITEEFCQTLKQLPVNRISMGAQTFSNERLRFLHRRHNAQEVRIAVERLCNIGINNISIDLMFGFPGENIEQWSSDIQEVISLNVEHISAYSLMYEEGTSLYRLLEQGKIEEIDEEMSRNMYDTLIQ
;
A
#
# COMPACT_ATOMS: atom_id res chain seq x y z
N GLY A 1 18.53 -8.56 16.26
CA GLY A 1 18.36 -7.15 16.45
C GLY A 1 17.27 -6.90 17.46
N LEU A 2 17.52 -6.07 18.47
CA LEU A 2 16.55 -5.64 19.46
C LEU A 2 15.46 -4.85 18.72
N GLY A 3 14.35 -5.51 18.38
CA GLY A 3 13.16 -4.87 17.81
C GLY A 3 12.48 -4.02 18.88
N ILE A 4 12.95 -2.79 19.05
CA ILE A 4 12.16 -1.77 19.71
C ILE A 4 11.08 -1.39 18.67
N PRO A 5 9.80 -1.59 18.94
CA PRO A 5 8.76 -1.00 18.09
C PRO A 5 8.90 0.51 18.26
N ALA A 6 9.60 1.13 17.33
CA ALA A 6 9.65 2.58 17.29
C ALA A 6 8.22 3.05 17.06
N GLU A 7 7.64 3.76 18.02
CA GLU A 7 6.33 4.36 17.86
C GLU A 7 6.30 5.15 16.53
N PRO A 8 5.17 5.16 15.80
CA PRO A 8 5.06 5.87 14.52
C PRO A 8 5.55 7.32 14.59
N LEU A 9 5.33 7.99 15.71
CA LEU A 9 5.83 9.33 15.99
C LEU A 9 7.36 9.42 15.92
N PHE A 10 8.07 8.45 16.48
CA PHE A 10 9.54 8.45 16.49
C PHE A 10 10.10 8.26 15.08
N ARG A 11 9.47 7.40 14.26
CA ARG A 11 9.90 7.17 12.88
C ARG A 11 9.74 8.43 12.01
N SER A 12 8.59 9.11 12.06
CA SER A 12 8.38 10.35 11.29
C SER A 12 9.37 11.45 11.68
N CYS A 13 9.66 11.61 12.97
CA CYS A 13 10.67 12.57 13.44
C CYS A 13 12.09 12.23 12.94
N LEU A 14 12.45 10.93 12.88
CA LEU A 14 13.76 10.50 12.36
C LEU A 14 13.88 10.76 10.86
N VAL A 15 12.83 10.49 10.08
CA VAL A 15 12.80 10.79 8.63
C VAL A 15 13.01 12.29 8.39
N ILE A 16 12.29 13.15 9.10
CA ILE A 16 12.47 14.61 9.01
C ILE A 16 13.89 15.01 9.41
N LYS A 17 14.44 14.41 10.46
CA LYS A 17 15.84 14.65 10.89
C LYS A 17 16.82 14.24 9.80
N GLU A 18 16.65 13.07 9.19
CA GLU A 18 17.50 12.61 8.11
C GLU A 18 17.47 13.56 6.91
N MET A 19 16.27 13.97 6.45
CA MET A 19 16.11 14.97 5.39
C MET A 19 16.83 16.28 5.72
N SER A 20 16.84 16.70 6.99
CA SER A 20 17.53 17.91 7.42
C SER A 20 19.06 17.80 7.36
N LEU A 21 19.61 16.57 7.40
CA LEU A 21 21.04 16.29 7.34
C LEU A 21 21.55 15.99 5.94
N ARG A 22 20.62 15.69 5.01
CA ARG A 22 20.90 15.37 3.60
C ARG A 22 20.11 16.31 2.70
N PRO A 23 20.56 17.53 2.46
CA PRO A 23 19.85 18.48 1.59
C PRO A 23 19.95 18.02 0.13
N ILE A 24 18.90 17.37 -0.35
CA ILE A 24 18.83 16.78 -1.69
C ILE A 24 19.08 17.82 -2.80
N HIS A 25 18.72 19.09 -2.58
CA HIS A 25 19.01 20.14 -3.59
C HIS A 25 20.51 20.37 -3.84
N GLN A 26 21.39 19.81 -2.98
CA GLN A 26 22.84 19.86 -3.23
C GLN A 26 23.32 18.64 -4.05
N GLU A 27 22.46 17.62 -4.17
CA GLU A 27 22.75 16.39 -4.93
C GLU A 27 22.10 16.42 -6.33
N LEU A 28 21.12 17.30 -6.55
CA LEU A 28 20.48 17.49 -7.86
C LEU A 28 21.38 18.30 -8.79
N GLU A 29 21.53 17.83 -10.04
CA GLU A 29 22.21 18.58 -11.09
C GLU A 29 21.35 19.78 -11.55
N GLU A 30 22.00 20.72 -12.25
CA GLU A 30 21.30 21.92 -12.74
C GLU A 30 20.17 21.53 -13.72
N GLY A 31 18.93 21.86 -13.34
CA GLY A 31 17.72 21.54 -14.11
C GLY A 31 16.99 20.26 -13.69
N GLU A 32 17.55 19.47 -12.78
CA GLU A 32 16.84 18.33 -12.19
C GLU A 32 15.82 18.80 -11.16
N LYS A 33 14.69 18.08 -11.09
CA LYS A 33 13.61 18.31 -10.12
C LYS A 33 13.08 16.99 -9.60
N ILE A 34 12.53 17.02 -8.38
CA ILE A 34 11.79 15.91 -7.84
C ILE A 34 10.42 15.86 -8.53
N GLU A 35 10.10 14.75 -9.17
CA GLU A 35 8.83 14.54 -9.87
C GLU A 35 7.86 13.65 -9.08
N THR A 36 8.40 12.81 -8.18
CA THR A 36 7.59 11.88 -7.39
C THR A 36 7.98 11.88 -5.93
N VAL A 37 6.99 11.71 -5.05
CA VAL A 37 7.17 11.42 -3.64
C VAL A 37 6.35 10.19 -3.28
N TYR A 38 7.00 9.18 -2.71
CA TYR A 38 6.34 7.93 -2.32
C TYR A 38 6.51 7.67 -0.83
N LEU A 39 5.41 7.67 -0.10
CA LEU A 39 5.36 7.27 1.30
C LEU A 39 4.98 5.80 1.38
N GLY A 40 5.97 4.97 1.68
CA GLY A 40 5.82 3.53 1.81
C GLY A 40 6.69 2.96 2.92
N GLY A 41 6.64 1.62 3.07
CA GLY A 41 7.40 0.92 4.09
C GLY A 41 6.81 1.03 5.50
N GLY A 42 6.22 -0.04 5.96
CA GLY A 42 5.36 -0.05 7.12
C GLY A 42 3.92 0.29 6.74
N THR A 43 3.29 1.21 7.43
CA THR A 43 1.91 1.60 7.11
C THR A 43 1.75 3.10 7.37
N PRO A 44 2.03 3.97 6.39
CA PRO A 44 1.92 5.43 6.54
C PRO A 44 0.54 5.90 7.01
N SER A 45 -0.52 5.20 6.61
CA SER A 45 -1.90 5.51 7.01
C SER A 45 -2.18 5.34 8.51
N GLN A 46 -1.27 4.73 9.27
CA GLN A 46 -1.37 4.66 10.74
C GLN A 46 -0.81 5.89 11.47
N LEU A 47 -0.17 6.79 10.75
CA LEU A 47 0.25 8.06 11.31
C LEU A 47 -0.98 8.92 11.62
N THR A 48 -0.93 9.67 12.73
CA THR A 48 -1.98 10.66 13.02
C THR A 48 -1.95 11.80 12.02
N GLY A 49 -3.06 12.53 11.89
CA GLY A 49 -3.12 13.71 11.01
C GLY A 49 -2.03 14.73 11.32
N GLU A 50 -1.74 15.00 12.60
CA GLU A 50 -0.65 15.89 13.00
C GLU A 50 0.74 15.38 12.57
N GLN A 51 0.97 14.07 12.65
CA GLN A 51 2.23 13.45 12.23
C GLN A 51 2.42 13.53 10.72
N LEU A 52 1.35 13.29 9.95
CA LEU A 52 1.36 13.42 8.50
C LEU A 52 1.61 14.86 8.08
N ILE A 53 0.91 15.84 8.66
CA ILE A 53 1.12 17.26 8.37
C ILE A 53 2.57 17.66 8.65
N LYS A 54 3.12 17.30 9.81
CA LYS A 54 4.54 17.56 10.14
C LYS A 54 5.51 16.91 9.17
N LEU A 55 5.21 15.68 8.70
CA LEU A 55 6.04 14.98 7.74
C LEU A 55 6.04 15.71 6.40
N PHE A 56 4.87 16.09 5.88
CA PHE A 56 4.75 16.85 4.62
C PHE A 56 5.35 18.26 4.72
N ASP A 57 5.24 18.94 5.86
CA ASP A 57 5.94 20.20 6.11
C ASP A 57 7.47 20.02 6.06
N GLY A 58 7.96 18.90 6.62
CA GLY A 58 9.38 18.52 6.55
C GLY A 58 9.83 18.26 5.11
N ILE A 59 9.07 17.49 4.35
CA ILE A 59 9.32 17.20 2.93
C ILE A 59 9.37 18.52 2.14
N ASN A 60 8.35 19.36 2.28
CA ASN A 60 8.28 20.64 1.59
C ASN A 60 9.47 21.56 1.94
N LYS A 61 9.92 21.54 3.18
CA LYS A 61 11.05 22.33 3.67
C LYS A 61 12.40 21.87 3.16
N TYR A 62 12.63 20.55 3.11
CA TYR A 62 13.96 19.98 2.86
C TYR A 62 14.15 19.43 1.46
N LEU A 63 13.06 19.00 0.79
CA LEU A 63 13.12 18.43 -0.56
C LEU A 63 12.64 19.39 -1.64
N GLY A 64 11.93 20.46 -1.28
CA GLY A 64 11.40 21.45 -2.21
C GLY A 64 9.87 21.48 -2.22
N HIS A 65 9.33 22.51 -2.87
CA HIS A 65 7.89 22.75 -2.91
C HIS A 65 7.17 21.73 -3.80
N PHE A 66 6.03 21.24 -3.30
CA PHE A 66 5.12 20.43 -4.10
C PHE A 66 4.56 21.25 -5.26
N THR A 67 4.66 20.68 -6.47
CA THR A 67 4.05 21.24 -7.68
C THR A 67 2.84 20.40 -8.08
N ARG A 68 1.99 20.96 -8.96
CA ARG A 68 0.79 20.25 -9.42
C ARG A 68 1.11 19.01 -10.27
N ASP A 69 2.30 18.98 -10.87
CA ASP A 69 2.74 17.92 -11.78
C ASP A 69 3.40 16.76 -11.03
N MET A 70 3.66 16.91 -9.72
CA MET A 70 4.26 15.84 -8.91
C MET A 70 3.24 14.74 -8.60
N GLU A 71 3.68 13.49 -8.74
CA GLU A 71 2.96 12.36 -8.17
C GLU A 71 3.33 12.18 -6.70
N ILE A 72 2.35 12.24 -5.82
CA ILE A 72 2.55 12.07 -4.39
C ILE A 72 1.70 10.91 -3.93
N THR A 73 2.37 9.75 -3.80
CA THR A 73 1.77 8.47 -3.45
C THR A 73 1.91 8.18 -1.96
N MET A 74 0.86 7.62 -1.37
CA MET A 74 0.90 7.09 -0.02
C MET A 74 0.29 5.69 0.04
N GLU A 75 1.00 4.75 0.71
CA GLU A 75 0.48 3.42 1.02
C GLU A 75 -0.53 3.49 2.15
N CYS A 76 -1.67 2.82 1.97
CA CYS A 76 -2.75 2.76 2.94
C CYS A 76 -3.31 1.36 3.11
N ASN A 77 -3.74 1.03 4.34
CA ASN A 77 -4.65 -0.09 4.53
C ASN A 77 -6.11 0.38 4.34
N PRO A 78 -6.99 -0.47 3.82
CA PRO A 78 -8.40 -0.12 3.63
C PRO A 78 -9.10 0.37 4.90
N ASP A 79 -8.85 -0.28 6.04
CA ASP A 79 -9.45 0.04 7.35
C ASP A 79 -8.94 1.35 7.96
N ASP A 80 -7.81 1.87 7.49
CA ASP A 80 -7.29 3.18 7.92
C ASP A 80 -7.97 4.34 7.16
N ILE A 81 -8.65 4.09 6.02
CA ILE A 81 -9.35 5.11 5.22
C ILE A 81 -10.69 5.47 5.86
N THR A 82 -10.62 6.10 7.01
CA THR A 82 -11.79 6.64 7.74
C THR A 82 -12.18 8.01 7.21
N GLU A 83 -13.35 8.51 7.61
CA GLU A 83 -13.77 9.88 7.29
C GLU A 83 -12.80 10.91 7.87
N GLU A 84 -12.31 10.69 9.09
CA GLU A 84 -11.33 11.55 9.74
C GLU A 84 -10.01 11.58 8.96
N PHE A 85 -9.53 10.40 8.53
CA PHE A 85 -8.33 10.29 7.71
C PHE A 85 -8.51 10.98 6.36
N CYS A 86 -9.67 10.87 5.73
CA CYS A 86 -10.01 11.60 4.52
C CYS A 86 -9.99 13.12 4.70
N GLN A 87 -10.41 13.65 5.86
CA GLN A 87 -10.27 15.09 6.15
C GLN A 87 -8.81 15.50 6.30
N THR A 88 -7.96 14.63 6.83
CA THR A 88 -6.51 14.84 6.86
C THR A 88 -5.93 14.85 5.44
N LEU A 89 -6.27 13.87 4.60
CA LEU A 89 -5.80 13.79 3.22
C LEU A 89 -6.11 15.04 2.40
N LYS A 90 -7.26 15.67 2.61
CA LYS A 90 -7.63 16.95 1.95
C LYS A 90 -6.67 18.11 2.26
N GLN A 91 -5.92 18.03 3.35
CA GLN A 91 -4.95 19.05 3.76
C GLN A 91 -3.54 18.75 3.27
N LEU A 92 -3.34 17.57 2.69
CA LEU A 92 -2.05 17.07 2.22
C LEU A 92 -1.97 17.11 0.69
N PRO A 93 -0.79 17.20 0.11
CA PRO A 93 -0.61 17.19 -1.34
C PRO A 93 -0.72 15.80 -1.96
N VAL A 94 -1.19 14.79 -1.21
CA VAL A 94 -1.35 13.41 -1.69
C VAL A 94 -2.38 13.36 -2.82
N ASN A 95 -1.98 12.81 -3.96
CA ASN A 95 -2.83 12.70 -5.15
C ASN A 95 -2.94 11.28 -5.70
N ARG A 96 -2.19 10.32 -5.10
CA ARG A 96 -2.27 8.89 -5.43
C ARG A 96 -2.24 8.05 -4.16
N ILE A 97 -3.07 7.01 -4.11
CA ILE A 97 -3.08 6.03 -3.01
C ILE A 97 -2.73 4.64 -3.57
N SER A 98 -1.81 3.92 -2.90
CA SER A 98 -1.61 2.48 -3.08
C SER A 98 -2.26 1.76 -1.91
N MET A 99 -3.26 0.95 -2.20
CA MET A 99 -4.11 0.33 -1.17
C MET A 99 -3.92 -1.19 -1.14
N GLY A 100 -3.44 -1.71 -0.01
CA GLY A 100 -3.22 -3.15 0.19
C GLY A 100 -4.51 -3.92 0.45
N ALA A 101 -5.32 -4.16 -0.58
CA ALA A 101 -6.54 -4.99 -0.47
C ALA A 101 -6.24 -6.48 -0.32
N GLN A 102 -5.24 -6.96 -1.02
CA GLN A 102 -4.75 -8.34 -1.06
C GLN A 102 -5.70 -9.32 -1.76
N THR A 103 -6.96 -9.37 -1.38
CA THR A 103 -8.01 -10.24 -1.94
C THR A 103 -9.39 -9.72 -1.52
N PHE A 104 -10.44 -10.10 -2.23
CA PHE A 104 -11.84 -9.86 -1.82
C PHE A 104 -12.46 -11.07 -1.13
N SER A 105 -11.69 -12.11 -0.86
CA SER A 105 -12.12 -13.23 -0.03
C SER A 105 -11.87 -12.94 1.46
N ASN A 106 -12.95 -12.82 2.24
CA ASN A 106 -12.85 -12.64 3.69
C ASN A 106 -12.15 -13.82 4.40
N GLU A 107 -12.16 -15.00 3.82
CA GLU A 107 -11.44 -16.17 4.34
C GLU A 107 -9.93 -15.98 4.19
N ARG A 108 -9.48 -15.60 2.99
CA ARG A 108 -8.06 -15.33 2.69
C ARG A 108 -7.55 -14.11 3.46
N LEU A 109 -8.37 -13.06 3.64
CA LEU A 109 -8.02 -11.91 4.49
C LEU A 109 -7.75 -12.35 5.94
N ARG A 110 -8.60 -13.24 6.51
CA ARG A 110 -8.36 -13.82 7.83
C ARG A 110 -7.11 -14.69 7.88
N PHE A 111 -6.85 -15.47 6.82
CA PHE A 111 -5.63 -16.26 6.69
C PHE A 111 -4.37 -15.38 6.71
N LEU A 112 -4.40 -14.22 6.08
CA LEU A 112 -3.32 -13.22 6.10
C LEU A 112 -3.30 -12.38 7.40
N HIS A 113 -4.17 -12.63 8.35
CA HIS A 113 -4.35 -11.81 9.55
C HIS A 113 -4.60 -10.32 9.24
N ARG A 114 -5.30 -10.03 8.13
CA ARG A 114 -5.69 -8.66 7.79
C ARG A 114 -6.82 -8.19 8.70
N ARG A 115 -6.79 -6.90 9.07
CA ARG A 115 -7.81 -6.29 9.94
C ARG A 115 -9.09 -5.97 9.18
N HIS A 116 -8.96 -5.62 7.88
CA HIS A 116 -10.06 -5.25 7.02
C HIS A 116 -10.76 -6.46 6.40
N ASN A 117 -11.94 -6.24 5.91
CA ASN A 117 -12.73 -7.15 5.07
C ASN A 117 -12.96 -6.58 3.67
N ALA A 118 -13.50 -7.39 2.76
CA ALA A 118 -13.73 -6.98 1.36
C ALA A 118 -14.63 -5.75 1.22
N GLN A 119 -15.62 -5.56 2.11
CA GLN A 119 -16.51 -4.41 2.06
C GLN A 119 -15.78 -3.11 2.43
N GLU A 120 -14.82 -3.17 3.34
CA GLU A 120 -14.03 -2.01 3.73
C GLU A 120 -13.14 -1.51 2.60
N VAL A 121 -12.67 -2.40 1.70
CA VAL A 121 -11.96 -1.99 0.47
C VAL A 121 -12.86 -1.12 -0.41
N ARG A 122 -14.11 -1.56 -0.66
CA ARG A 122 -15.08 -0.81 -1.48
C ARG A 122 -15.40 0.56 -0.88
N ILE A 123 -15.64 0.59 0.43
CA ILE A 123 -15.91 1.84 1.17
C ILE A 123 -14.71 2.77 1.11
N ALA A 124 -13.48 2.24 1.24
CA ALA A 124 -12.27 3.04 1.17
C ALA A 124 -12.10 3.70 -0.21
N VAL A 125 -12.31 2.96 -1.31
CA VAL A 125 -12.29 3.51 -2.67
C VAL A 125 -13.33 4.61 -2.83
N GLU A 126 -14.59 4.37 -2.41
CA GLU A 126 -15.65 5.37 -2.47
C GLU A 126 -15.29 6.65 -1.71
N ARG A 127 -14.76 6.53 -0.48
CA ARG A 127 -14.33 7.67 0.34
C ARG A 127 -13.23 8.48 -0.34
N LEU A 128 -12.23 7.82 -0.92
CA LEU A 128 -11.13 8.48 -1.64
C LEU A 128 -11.66 9.24 -2.87
N CYS A 129 -12.51 8.62 -3.68
CA CYS A 129 -13.14 9.27 -4.82
C CYS A 129 -13.97 10.50 -4.39
N ASN A 130 -14.71 10.40 -3.29
CA ASN A 130 -15.53 11.50 -2.74
C ASN A 130 -14.70 12.72 -2.28
N ILE A 131 -13.40 12.54 -2.00
CA ILE A 131 -12.49 13.65 -1.68
C ILE A 131 -11.63 14.11 -2.86
N GLY A 132 -11.85 13.52 -4.05
CA GLY A 132 -11.15 13.87 -5.30
C GLY A 132 -9.86 13.10 -5.57
N ILE A 133 -9.51 12.09 -4.77
CA ILE A 133 -8.38 11.19 -5.03
C ILE A 133 -8.90 10.00 -5.85
N ASN A 134 -8.76 10.11 -7.18
CA ASN A 134 -9.20 9.07 -8.13
C ASN A 134 -8.03 8.17 -8.57
N ASN A 135 -6.79 8.64 -8.49
CA ASN A 135 -5.61 7.82 -8.82
C ASN A 135 -5.36 6.82 -7.68
N ILE A 136 -5.98 5.65 -7.79
CA ILE A 136 -5.90 4.58 -6.80
C ILE A 136 -5.29 3.35 -7.45
N SER A 137 -4.26 2.80 -6.81
CA SER A 137 -3.70 1.49 -7.09
C SER A 137 -4.20 0.49 -6.04
N ILE A 138 -4.69 -0.66 -6.48
CA ILE A 138 -5.07 -1.76 -5.59
C ILE A 138 -4.03 -2.86 -5.68
N ASP A 139 -3.49 -3.26 -4.53
CA ASP A 139 -2.55 -4.37 -4.44
C ASP A 139 -3.33 -5.66 -4.18
N LEU A 140 -3.17 -6.63 -5.07
CA LEU A 140 -3.73 -7.98 -4.97
C LEU A 140 -2.65 -9.02 -4.77
N MET A 141 -3.02 -10.11 -4.12
CA MET A 141 -2.20 -11.31 -4.01
C MET A 141 -2.92 -12.50 -4.61
N PHE A 142 -2.17 -13.37 -5.30
CA PHE A 142 -2.64 -14.64 -5.81
C PHE A 142 -1.73 -15.80 -5.36
N GLY A 143 -2.18 -17.02 -5.55
CA GLY A 143 -1.39 -18.20 -5.17
C GLY A 143 -1.59 -18.62 -3.72
N PHE A 144 -2.74 -18.35 -3.16
CA PHE A 144 -3.09 -18.86 -1.83
C PHE A 144 -3.24 -20.38 -1.83
N PRO A 145 -2.97 -21.04 -0.70
CA PRO A 145 -3.22 -22.48 -0.55
C PRO A 145 -4.64 -22.85 -0.98
N GLY A 146 -4.74 -23.76 -1.97
CA GLY A 146 -6.02 -24.21 -2.50
C GLY A 146 -6.79 -23.21 -3.37
N GLU A 147 -6.18 -22.11 -3.74
CA GLU A 147 -6.79 -21.15 -4.67
C GLU A 147 -6.87 -21.72 -6.09
N ASN A 148 -7.97 -21.44 -6.77
CA ASN A 148 -8.17 -21.79 -8.18
C ASN A 148 -8.32 -20.54 -9.07
N ILE A 149 -8.32 -20.75 -10.40
CA ILE A 149 -8.40 -19.67 -11.39
C ILE A 149 -9.70 -18.88 -11.29
N GLU A 150 -10.82 -19.52 -10.98
CA GLU A 150 -12.13 -18.88 -10.86
C GLU A 150 -12.15 -17.89 -9.69
N GLN A 151 -11.53 -18.25 -8.57
CA GLN A 151 -11.43 -17.38 -7.39
C GLN A 151 -10.51 -16.19 -7.67
N TRP A 152 -9.38 -16.41 -8.32
CA TRP A 152 -8.48 -15.36 -8.76
C TRP A 152 -9.15 -14.41 -9.76
N SER A 153 -9.82 -14.96 -10.77
CA SER A 153 -10.59 -14.17 -11.74
C SER A 153 -11.68 -13.32 -11.07
N SER A 154 -12.32 -13.85 -10.02
CA SER A 154 -13.30 -13.10 -9.24
C SER A 154 -12.68 -11.89 -8.53
N ASP A 155 -11.49 -12.03 -7.94
CA ASP A 155 -10.78 -10.91 -7.31
C ASP A 155 -10.40 -9.83 -8.35
N ILE A 156 -9.92 -10.24 -9.54
CA ILE A 156 -9.62 -9.30 -10.64
C ILE A 156 -10.88 -8.55 -11.09
N GLN A 157 -11.99 -9.27 -11.33
CA GLN A 157 -13.24 -8.66 -11.76
C GLN A 157 -13.78 -7.67 -10.72
N GLU A 158 -13.65 -8.01 -9.44
CA GLU A 158 -14.06 -7.14 -8.35
C GLU A 158 -13.27 -5.82 -8.37
N VAL A 159 -11.93 -5.87 -8.51
CA VAL A 159 -11.10 -4.65 -8.62
C VAL A 159 -11.47 -3.84 -9.86
N ILE A 160 -11.66 -4.49 -11.01
CA ILE A 160 -12.06 -3.79 -12.26
C ILE A 160 -13.38 -3.05 -12.04
N SER A 161 -14.33 -3.66 -11.32
CA SER A 161 -15.64 -3.05 -11.02
C SER A 161 -15.53 -1.77 -10.17
N LEU A 162 -14.45 -1.61 -9.40
CA LEU A 162 -14.17 -0.41 -8.59
C LEU A 162 -13.68 0.77 -9.43
N ASN A 163 -13.38 0.58 -10.72
CA ASN A 163 -12.93 1.61 -11.64
C ASN A 163 -11.68 2.37 -11.11
N VAL A 164 -10.69 1.62 -10.59
CA VAL A 164 -9.40 2.16 -10.14
C VAL A 164 -8.42 2.27 -11.31
N GLU A 165 -7.41 3.13 -11.18
CA GLU A 165 -6.46 3.44 -12.24
C GLU A 165 -5.39 2.35 -12.43
N HIS A 166 -5.09 1.56 -11.39
CA HIS A 166 -3.98 0.61 -11.42
C HIS A 166 -4.22 -0.60 -10.52
N ILE A 167 -3.72 -1.75 -10.95
CA ILE A 167 -3.70 -3.00 -10.18
C ILE A 167 -2.24 -3.45 -10.08
N SER A 168 -1.75 -3.63 -8.85
CA SER A 168 -0.49 -4.32 -8.58
C SER A 168 -0.80 -5.74 -8.11
N ALA A 169 -0.26 -6.77 -8.75
CA ALA A 169 -0.50 -8.14 -8.35
C ALA A 169 0.79 -8.87 -8.00
N TYR A 170 0.78 -9.60 -6.90
CA TYR A 170 1.92 -10.30 -6.34
C TYR A 170 1.57 -11.76 -6.07
N SER A 171 2.47 -12.68 -6.41
CA SER A 171 2.35 -14.06 -5.94
C SER A 171 2.64 -14.15 -4.44
N LEU A 172 1.85 -14.95 -3.73
CA LEU A 172 2.13 -15.25 -2.32
C LEU A 172 3.47 -15.95 -2.18
N MET A 173 4.36 -15.40 -1.37
CA MET A 173 5.70 -15.95 -1.11
C MET A 173 5.79 -16.51 0.31
N TYR A 174 6.51 -17.63 0.42
CA TYR A 174 6.75 -18.33 1.68
C TYR A 174 8.18 -18.05 2.16
N GLU A 175 8.36 -16.94 2.89
CA GLU A 175 9.68 -16.53 3.39
C GLU A 175 10.03 -17.22 4.71
N GLU A 176 11.27 -17.72 4.81
CA GLU A 176 11.80 -18.32 6.04
C GLU A 176 11.61 -17.41 7.26
N GLY A 177 11.23 -18.00 8.38
CA GLY A 177 11.00 -17.29 9.63
C GLY A 177 9.58 -16.71 9.79
N THR A 178 8.76 -16.72 8.74
CA THR A 178 7.36 -16.28 8.82
C THR A 178 6.43 -17.38 9.38
N SER A 179 5.27 -16.97 9.86
CA SER A 179 4.23 -17.92 10.31
C SER A 179 3.75 -18.81 9.16
N LEU A 180 3.65 -18.23 7.96
CA LEU A 180 3.20 -18.91 6.76
C LEU A 180 4.18 -20.00 6.34
N TYR A 181 5.47 -19.70 6.33
CA TYR A 181 6.52 -20.68 6.05
C TYR A 181 6.51 -21.86 7.04
N ARG A 182 6.27 -21.59 8.34
CA ARG A 182 6.13 -22.66 9.34
C ARG A 182 4.94 -23.58 9.08
N LEU A 183 3.82 -23.05 8.58
CA LEU A 183 2.66 -23.87 8.21
C LEU A 183 2.98 -24.78 7.03
N LEU A 184 3.72 -24.27 6.04
CA LEU A 184 4.21 -25.03 4.88
C LEU A 184 5.15 -26.16 5.33
N GLU A 185 6.18 -25.86 6.13
CA GLU A 185 7.11 -26.88 6.68
C GLU A 185 6.40 -27.97 7.48
N GLN A 186 5.31 -27.63 8.18
CA GLN A 186 4.51 -28.59 8.94
C GLN A 186 3.53 -29.38 8.08
N GLY A 187 3.48 -29.14 6.76
CA GLY A 187 2.54 -29.78 5.85
C GLY A 187 1.07 -29.45 6.12
N LYS A 188 0.79 -28.32 6.80
CA LYS A 188 -0.56 -27.85 7.09
C LYS A 188 -1.19 -27.08 5.94
N ILE A 189 -0.38 -26.55 5.07
CA ILE A 189 -0.74 -25.89 3.82
C ILE A 189 0.19 -26.39 2.74
N GLU A 190 -0.26 -26.28 1.49
CA GLU A 190 0.52 -26.61 0.30
C GLU A 190 0.62 -25.34 -0.55
N GLU A 191 1.79 -25.14 -1.14
CA GLU A 191 1.98 -24.10 -2.15
C GLU A 191 1.29 -24.55 -3.44
N ILE A 192 0.73 -23.61 -4.21
CA ILE A 192 0.23 -23.93 -5.56
C ILE A 192 1.39 -24.36 -6.46
N ASP A 193 1.10 -25.23 -7.40
CA ASP A 193 2.12 -25.66 -8.36
C ASP A 193 2.48 -24.55 -9.36
N GLU A 194 3.62 -24.72 -10.02
CA GLU A 194 4.16 -23.72 -10.96
C GLU A 194 3.23 -23.50 -12.18
N GLU A 195 2.52 -24.53 -12.63
CA GLU A 195 1.57 -24.41 -13.75
C GLU A 195 0.37 -23.55 -13.34
N MET A 196 -0.19 -23.77 -12.16
CA MET A 196 -1.27 -22.96 -11.61
C MET A 196 -0.83 -21.50 -11.42
N SER A 197 0.35 -21.26 -10.86
CA SER A 197 0.90 -19.92 -10.68
C SER A 197 1.05 -19.18 -12.01
N ARG A 198 1.53 -19.87 -13.04
CA ARG A 198 1.64 -19.32 -14.40
C ARG A 198 0.28 -19.00 -15.01
N ASN A 199 -0.70 -19.90 -14.88
CA ASN A 199 -2.05 -19.68 -15.36
C ASN A 199 -2.73 -18.49 -14.67
N MET A 200 -2.48 -18.29 -13.37
CA MET A 200 -2.97 -17.09 -12.64
C MET A 200 -2.33 -15.80 -13.16
N TYR A 201 -1.03 -15.82 -13.42
CA TYR A 201 -0.36 -14.69 -14.05
C TYR A 201 -0.90 -14.39 -15.45
N ASP A 202 -1.07 -15.41 -16.28
CA ASP A 202 -1.63 -15.26 -17.62
C ASP A 202 -3.07 -14.72 -17.59
N THR A 203 -3.86 -15.08 -16.57
CA THR A 203 -5.20 -14.54 -16.36
C THR A 203 -5.18 -13.05 -16.03
N LEU A 204 -4.17 -12.57 -15.32
CA LEU A 204 -4.01 -11.16 -14.97
C LEU A 204 -3.75 -10.27 -16.19
N ILE A 205 -2.99 -10.78 -17.18
CA ILE A 205 -2.55 -9.99 -18.34
C ILE A 205 -3.52 -10.03 -19.54
N GLN A 206 -4.59 -10.80 -19.45
CA GLN A 206 -5.67 -10.88 -20.46
C GLN A 206 -6.70 -9.78 -20.28
#